data_02f54141a35d88d76ad4d4323edeb0c5
#
_entry.id   02f54141a35d88d76ad4d4323edeb0c5
#
_cell.length_a   1.000
_cell.length_b   1.000
_cell.length_c   1.000
_cell.angle_alpha   90.00
_cell.angle_beta   90.00
_cell.angle_gamma   90.00
#
_symmetry.space_group_name_H-M   'P 1'
#
loop_
_entity.id
_entity.type
_entity.pdbx_description
1 polymer ?
#
loop_
_entity_poly.entity_id
_entity_poly.type
_entity_poly.pdbx_seq_one_letter_code
_entity_poly.pdbx_strand_id
1 'polypeptide(L)'
;MMSESNKQQAVNKLTEIVANFTAMISTRMPDDVVDKLKQLKDAETSSMGKIIYHTMFDNMQKAIDLNRPACQDTGEIMFFVKVGSRFPLLGELQSILKQAVEEATVKAPLRHNAVEIFDEVNTGKNTGSGVPWVTWDIIPDNDDAEIEVYMAGGGCTLPGRSKVLMPSEGYEGVGKFVFENISTLAVNACPPVLVGVGIATSVETAAVLSRKAILRP
;
A
#
# COMPACT_ATOMS: atom_id res chain seq x y z
N MET A 1 -10.54 1.15 33.29
CA MET A 1 -9.15 1.37 32.78
C MET A 1 -8.43 0.02 32.77
N MET A 2 -7.73 -0.29 31.69
CA MET A 2 -6.85 -1.46 31.64
C MET A 2 -5.68 -1.27 32.62
N SER A 3 -5.20 -2.36 33.24
CA SER A 3 -3.93 -2.30 33.99
C SER A 3 -2.77 -2.05 33.03
N GLU A 4 -1.68 -1.46 33.50
CA GLU A 4 -0.48 -1.18 32.68
C GLU A 4 0.07 -2.45 32.01
N SER A 5 0.10 -3.57 32.77
CA SER A 5 0.52 -4.88 32.25
C SER A 5 -0.39 -5.37 31.11
N ASN A 6 -1.71 -5.24 31.26
CA ASN A 6 -2.67 -5.67 30.24
C ASN A 6 -2.58 -4.76 28.99
N LYS A 7 -2.34 -3.48 29.19
CA LYS A 7 -2.14 -2.52 28.10
C LYS A 7 -0.90 -2.87 27.27
N GLN A 8 0.23 -3.13 27.93
CA GLN A 8 1.47 -3.52 27.23
C GLN A 8 1.30 -4.83 26.46
N GLN A 9 0.59 -5.80 27.05
CA GLN A 9 0.29 -7.06 26.36
C GLN A 9 -0.59 -6.82 25.11
N ALA A 10 -1.58 -5.94 25.19
CA ALA A 10 -2.42 -5.60 24.04
C ALA A 10 -1.63 -4.85 22.96
N VAL A 11 -0.74 -3.93 23.33
CA VAL A 11 0.18 -3.24 22.39
C VAL A 11 1.04 -4.27 21.66
N ASN A 12 1.70 -5.17 22.38
CA ASN A 12 2.56 -6.19 21.76
C ASN A 12 1.76 -7.10 20.82
N LYS A 13 0.56 -7.50 21.21
CA LYS A 13 -0.32 -8.33 20.40
C LYS A 13 -0.75 -7.65 19.11
N LEU A 14 -1.16 -6.39 19.19
CA LEU A 14 -1.57 -5.62 18.00
C LEU A 14 -0.38 -5.36 17.07
N THR A 15 0.79 -5.03 17.63
CA THR A 15 2.04 -4.88 16.84
C THR A 15 2.34 -6.16 16.06
N GLU A 16 2.28 -7.32 16.73
CA GLU A 16 2.52 -8.62 16.10
C GLU A 16 1.51 -8.91 14.97
N ILE A 17 0.23 -8.64 15.20
CA ILE A 17 -0.83 -8.84 14.19
C ILE A 17 -0.56 -7.97 12.95
N VAL A 18 -0.31 -6.68 13.14
CA VAL A 18 -0.04 -5.76 12.03
C VAL A 18 1.26 -6.13 11.31
N ALA A 19 2.31 -6.50 12.04
CA ALA A 19 3.57 -6.94 11.47
C ALA A 19 3.40 -8.20 10.60
N ASN A 20 2.67 -9.19 11.10
CA ASN A 20 2.40 -10.43 10.36
C ASN A 20 1.56 -10.17 9.12
N PHE A 21 0.54 -9.31 9.21
CA PHE A 21 -0.27 -8.92 8.07
C PHE A 21 0.54 -8.17 7.02
N THR A 22 1.36 -7.19 7.43
CA THR A 22 2.26 -6.44 6.55
C THR A 22 3.27 -7.35 5.85
N ALA A 23 3.86 -8.31 6.57
CA ALA A 23 4.74 -9.31 5.97
C ALA A 23 4.00 -10.20 4.96
N MET A 24 2.78 -10.62 5.30
CA MET A 24 1.95 -11.46 4.43
C MET A 24 1.62 -10.79 3.09
N ILE A 25 1.21 -9.52 3.09
CA ILE A 25 0.85 -8.81 1.85
C ILE A 25 2.05 -8.57 0.92
N SER A 26 3.28 -8.63 1.41
CA SER A 26 4.48 -8.55 0.58
C SER A 26 4.71 -9.84 -0.24
N THR A 27 4.20 -10.98 0.27
CA THR A 27 4.40 -12.31 -0.33
C THR A 27 3.20 -12.81 -1.11
N ARG A 28 2.03 -12.17 -0.95
CA ARG A 28 0.77 -12.60 -1.58
C ARG A 28 0.03 -11.42 -2.16
N MET A 29 -0.57 -11.63 -3.32
CA MET A 29 -1.53 -10.69 -3.90
C MET A 29 -2.94 -10.96 -3.35
N PRO A 30 -3.82 -9.95 -3.25
CA PRO A 30 -5.24 -10.13 -2.98
C PRO A 30 -5.91 -11.07 -4.00
N ASP A 31 -6.92 -11.82 -3.56
CA ASP A 31 -7.57 -12.85 -4.41
C ASP A 31 -8.23 -12.26 -5.66
N ASP A 32 -8.86 -11.08 -5.54
CA ASP A 32 -9.47 -10.34 -6.65
C ASP A 32 -8.44 -9.92 -7.70
N VAL A 33 -7.24 -9.51 -7.27
CA VAL A 33 -6.11 -9.20 -8.16
C VAL A 33 -5.62 -10.46 -8.86
N VAL A 34 -5.46 -11.57 -8.13
CA VAL A 34 -5.05 -12.86 -8.71
C VAL A 34 -6.05 -13.33 -9.75
N ASP A 35 -7.34 -13.22 -9.47
CA ASP A 35 -8.40 -13.64 -10.39
C ASP A 35 -8.44 -12.75 -11.63
N LYS A 36 -8.20 -11.46 -11.48
CA LYS A 36 -8.06 -10.56 -12.62
C LYS A 36 -6.84 -10.87 -13.48
N LEU A 37 -5.72 -11.19 -12.88
CA LEU A 37 -4.51 -11.61 -13.60
C LEU A 37 -4.73 -12.92 -14.36
N LYS A 38 -5.49 -13.89 -13.80
CA LYS A 38 -5.89 -15.12 -14.51
C LYS A 38 -6.72 -14.80 -15.77
N GLN A 39 -7.73 -13.92 -15.63
CA GLN A 39 -8.56 -13.49 -16.76
C GLN A 39 -7.71 -12.85 -17.86
N LEU A 40 -6.76 -11.98 -17.49
CA LEU A 40 -5.86 -11.32 -18.45
C LEU A 40 -4.93 -12.35 -19.12
N LYS A 41 -4.38 -13.30 -18.38
CA LYS A 41 -3.57 -14.40 -18.90
C LYS A 41 -4.35 -15.22 -19.92
N ASP A 42 -5.60 -15.57 -19.62
CA ASP A 42 -6.43 -16.39 -20.50
C ASP A 42 -6.83 -15.64 -21.79
N ALA A 43 -6.96 -14.32 -21.72
CA ALA A 43 -7.24 -13.45 -22.85
C ALA A 43 -6.00 -13.11 -23.70
N GLU A 44 -4.77 -13.38 -23.19
CA GLU A 44 -3.53 -13.02 -23.87
C GLU A 44 -3.30 -13.88 -25.14
N THR A 45 -3.07 -13.22 -26.25
CA THR A 45 -2.85 -13.88 -27.55
C THR A 45 -1.37 -13.97 -27.95
N SER A 46 -0.56 -13.01 -27.50
CA SER A 46 0.87 -12.96 -27.80
C SER A 46 1.63 -14.10 -27.11
N SER A 47 2.52 -14.76 -27.84
CA SER A 47 3.39 -15.78 -27.26
C SER A 47 4.30 -15.24 -26.16
N MET A 48 4.83 -14.04 -26.33
CA MET A 48 5.65 -13.37 -25.32
C MET A 48 4.81 -13.01 -24.08
N GLY A 49 3.60 -12.48 -24.26
CA GLY A 49 2.70 -12.17 -23.16
C GLY A 49 2.34 -13.42 -22.34
N LYS A 50 2.11 -14.55 -22.98
CA LYS A 50 1.87 -15.83 -22.28
C LYS A 50 3.04 -16.27 -21.43
N ILE A 51 4.28 -16.12 -21.93
CA ILE A 51 5.51 -16.41 -21.14
C ILE A 51 5.60 -15.48 -19.93
N ILE A 52 5.33 -14.20 -20.11
CA ILE A 52 5.36 -13.22 -19.02
C ILE A 52 4.36 -13.60 -17.93
N TYR A 53 3.09 -13.87 -18.28
CA TYR A 53 2.09 -14.29 -17.31
C TYR A 53 2.47 -15.58 -16.59
N HIS A 54 3.00 -16.57 -17.33
CA HIS A 54 3.48 -17.81 -16.69
C HIS A 54 4.54 -17.52 -15.65
N THR A 55 5.55 -16.71 -16.00
CA THR A 55 6.62 -16.32 -15.08
C THR A 55 6.09 -15.55 -13.87
N MET A 56 5.07 -14.66 -14.06
CA MET A 56 4.44 -13.95 -12.95
C MET A 56 3.77 -14.91 -11.97
N PHE A 57 2.98 -15.88 -12.45
CA PHE A 57 2.32 -16.85 -11.58
C PHE A 57 3.31 -17.76 -10.86
N ASP A 58 4.36 -18.22 -11.54
CA ASP A 58 5.45 -18.98 -10.92
C ASP A 58 6.15 -18.18 -9.82
N ASN A 59 6.42 -16.89 -10.08
CA ASN A 59 7.02 -16.01 -9.09
C ASN A 59 6.10 -15.81 -7.87
N MET A 60 4.80 -15.61 -8.09
CA MET A 60 3.82 -15.47 -7.01
C MET A 60 3.79 -16.73 -6.12
N GLN A 61 3.81 -17.92 -6.73
CA GLN A 61 3.85 -19.18 -5.97
C GLN A 61 5.16 -19.31 -5.18
N LYS A 62 6.30 -19.02 -5.80
CA LYS A 62 7.61 -19.06 -5.12
C LYS A 62 7.72 -18.04 -3.99
N ALA A 63 7.10 -16.87 -4.13
CA ALA A 63 7.06 -15.86 -3.05
C ALA A 63 6.40 -16.43 -1.79
N ILE A 64 5.29 -17.15 -1.97
CA ILE A 64 4.56 -17.84 -0.89
C ILE A 64 5.41 -18.95 -0.29
N ASP A 65 5.91 -19.86 -1.13
CA ASP A 65 6.62 -21.07 -0.69
C ASP A 65 7.92 -20.76 0.05
N LEU A 66 8.60 -19.70 -0.37
CA LEU A 66 9.88 -19.28 0.22
C LEU A 66 9.74 -18.20 1.29
N ASN A 67 8.53 -17.73 1.55
CA ASN A 67 8.26 -16.56 2.41
C ASN A 67 9.17 -15.36 2.04
N ARG A 68 9.13 -14.98 0.76
CA ARG A 68 9.90 -13.87 0.19
C ARG A 68 8.95 -12.89 -0.50
N PRO A 69 9.29 -11.59 -0.53
CA PRO A 69 8.50 -10.63 -1.28
C PRO A 69 8.37 -11.02 -2.76
N ALA A 70 7.20 -10.80 -3.31
CA ALA A 70 6.90 -11.10 -4.72
C ALA A 70 7.66 -10.19 -5.71
N CYS A 71 8.20 -9.06 -5.24
CA CYS A 71 8.97 -8.11 -6.03
C CYS A 71 10.24 -7.69 -5.27
N GLN A 72 11.32 -7.41 -6.01
CA GLN A 72 12.55 -6.86 -5.42
C GLN A 72 12.38 -5.43 -4.90
N ASP A 73 11.46 -4.66 -5.46
CA ASP A 73 11.01 -3.38 -4.93
C ASP A 73 9.78 -3.60 -4.06
N THR A 74 10.01 -3.86 -2.78
CA THR A 74 8.93 -4.13 -1.82
C THR A 74 8.13 -2.88 -1.47
N GLY A 75 8.64 -1.72 -1.82
CA GLY A 75 7.92 -0.47 -1.73
C GLY A 75 7.96 0.21 -0.38
N GLU A 76 7.29 1.34 -0.34
CA GLU A 76 7.00 2.09 0.87
C GLU A 76 5.69 1.59 1.48
N ILE A 77 5.66 1.48 2.80
CA ILE A 77 4.48 1.04 3.54
C ILE A 77 3.73 2.27 4.04
N MET A 78 2.43 2.30 3.77
CA MET A 78 1.51 3.33 4.25
C MET A 78 0.30 2.68 4.92
N PHE A 79 -0.29 3.39 5.86
CA PHE A 79 -1.50 2.95 6.55
C PHE A 79 -2.65 3.94 6.34
N PHE A 80 -3.85 3.40 6.12
CA PHE A 80 -5.09 4.14 6.26
C PHE A 80 -5.79 3.59 7.49
N VAL A 81 -5.94 4.42 8.50
CA VAL A 81 -6.46 4.02 9.81
C VAL A 81 -7.76 4.74 10.08
N LYS A 82 -8.85 3.98 10.15
CA LYS A 82 -10.14 4.44 10.61
C LYS A 82 -10.33 3.93 12.03
N VAL A 83 -10.37 4.82 13.02
CA VAL A 83 -10.31 4.45 14.42
C VAL A 83 -11.31 5.23 15.26
N GLY A 84 -11.95 4.53 16.18
CA GLY A 84 -12.86 5.12 17.14
C GLY A 84 -12.16 5.99 18.18
N SER A 85 -12.80 7.11 18.55
CA SER A 85 -12.29 8.04 19.57
C SER A 85 -12.13 7.40 20.96
N ARG A 86 -12.81 6.26 21.20
CA ARG A 86 -12.69 5.48 22.45
C ARG A 86 -11.86 4.20 22.29
N PHE A 87 -11.20 4.01 21.14
CA PHE A 87 -10.34 2.84 20.96
C PHE A 87 -9.26 2.76 22.03
N PRO A 88 -9.12 1.65 22.77
CA PRO A 88 -8.29 1.60 23.98
C PRO A 88 -6.81 1.89 23.76
N LEU A 89 -6.29 1.66 22.54
CA LEU A 89 -4.89 1.87 22.17
C LEU A 89 -4.68 3.04 21.20
N LEU A 90 -5.63 3.97 21.11
CA LEU A 90 -5.55 5.09 20.18
C LEU A 90 -4.24 5.88 20.32
N GLY A 91 -3.81 6.14 21.55
CA GLY A 91 -2.59 6.89 21.81
C GLY A 91 -1.29 6.15 21.44
N GLU A 92 -1.35 4.84 21.34
CA GLU A 92 -0.21 3.96 21.03
C GLU A 92 -0.13 3.57 19.54
N LEU A 93 -1.21 3.79 18.77
CA LEU A 93 -1.30 3.27 17.40
C LEU A 93 -0.13 3.72 16.51
N GLN A 94 0.30 4.98 16.59
CA GLN A 94 1.42 5.47 15.78
C GLN A 94 2.70 4.68 16.05
N SER A 95 2.99 4.39 17.31
CA SER A 95 4.17 3.61 17.71
C SER A 95 4.03 2.15 17.34
N ILE A 96 2.82 1.58 17.50
CA ILE A 96 2.49 0.20 17.09
C ILE A 96 2.74 0.02 15.59
N LEU A 97 2.21 0.92 14.75
CA LEU A 97 2.37 0.83 13.29
C LEU A 97 3.84 0.96 12.88
N LYS A 98 4.59 1.87 13.50
CA LYS A 98 6.02 2.02 13.24
C LYS A 98 6.79 0.76 13.61
N GLN A 99 6.59 0.22 14.80
CA GLN A 99 7.23 -1.01 15.25
C GLN A 99 6.83 -2.21 14.37
N ALA A 100 5.56 -2.30 13.97
CA ALA A 100 5.08 -3.36 13.09
C ALA A 100 5.80 -3.35 11.73
N VAL A 101 6.12 -2.18 11.17
CA VAL A 101 6.92 -2.07 9.93
C VAL A 101 8.34 -2.58 10.14
N GLU A 102 8.99 -2.23 11.27
CA GLU A 102 10.33 -2.73 11.59
C GLU A 102 10.34 -4.26 11.70
N GLU A 103 9.35 -4.84 12.39
CA GLU A 103 9.22 -6.31 12.52
C GLU A 103 8.90 -6.98 11.19
N ALA A 104 7.97 -6.41 10.39
CA ALA A 104 7.63 -6.94 9.07
C ALA A 104 8.82 -6.95 8.12
N THR A 105 9.68 -5.92 8.20
CA THR A 105 10.91 -5.80 7.40
C THR A 105 11.85 -6.98 7.61
N VAL A 106 11.89 -7.54 8.81
CA VAL A 106 12.70 -8.73 9.13
C VAL A 106 11.96 -10.02 8.78
N LYS A 107 10.65 -10.11 9.10
CA LYS A 107 9.83 -11.33 8.92
C LYS A 107 9.72 -11.77 7.46
N ALA A 108 9.57 -10.83 6.54
CA ALA A 108 9.44 -11.10 5.10
C ALA A 108 10.63 -10.60 4.28
N PRO A 109 11.83 -10.50 4.81
CA PRO A 109 13.00 -9.74 4.42
C PRO A 109 12.75 -8.67 3.35
N LEU A 110 12.02 -7.63 3.74
CA LEU A 110 11.71 -6.51 2.86
C LEU A 110 12.96 -5.74 2.48
N ARG A 111 13.00 -5.21 1.26
CA ARG A 111 14.05 -4.28 0.86
C ARG A 111 13.97 -3.01 1.71
N HIS A 112 15.11 -2.49 2.12
CA HIS A 112 15.21 -1.25 2.89
C HIS A 112 15.04 -0.04 1.97
N ASN A 113 13.82 0.34 1.67
CA ASN A 113 13.50 1.40 0.71
C ASN A 113 13.44 2.79 1.35
N ALA A 114 13.18 2.87 2.67
CA ALA A 114 13.04 4.15 3.36
C ALA A 114 14.41 4.77 3.68
N VAL A 115 14.60 5.99 3.20
CA VAL A 115 15.80 6.82 3.46
C VAL A 115 15.34 8.06 4.22
N GLU A 116 16.04 8.42 5.28
CA GLU A 116 15.82 9.69 5.96
C GLU A 116 16.13 10.85 5.01
N ILE A 117 15.15 11.73 4.83
CA ILE A 117 15.19 12.75 3.78
C ILE A 117 16.29 13.79 4.01
N PHE A 118 16.52 14.18 5.26
CA PHE A 118 17.46 15.24 5.58
C PHE A 118 18.91 14.75 5.69
N ASP A 119 19.09 13.54 6.22
CA ASP A 119 20.44 12.97 6.43
C ASP A 119 20.85 12.04 5.28
N GLU A 120 19.93 11.75 4.36
CA GLU A 120 20.12 10.80 3.24
C GLU A 120 20.62 9.41 3.70
N VAL A 121 20.27 9.03 4.93
CA VAL A 121 20.68 7.77 5.55
C VAL A 121 19.57 6.74 5.49
N ASN A 122 19.89 5.56 4.98
CA ASN A 122 18.98 4.42 5.04
C ASN A 122 18.98 3.82 6.46
N THR A 123 17.82 3.82 7.10
CA THR A 123 17.68 3.31 8.47
C THR A 123 17.80 1.78 8.57
N GLY A 124 17.65 1.06 7.46
CA GLY A 124 17.59 -0.40 7.44
C GLY A 124 16.32 -1.02 8.00
N LYS A 125 15.33 -0.19 8.35
CA LYS A 125 14.12 -0.63 9.07
C LYS A 125 12.81 -0.29 8.36
N ASN A 126 12.86 0.42 7.22
CA ASN A 126 11.70 0.99 6.53
C ASN A 126 10.90 1.98 7.38
N THR A 127 11.55 2.61 8.35
CA THR A 127 10.97 3.64 9.21
C THR A 127 11.89 4.86 9.25
N GLY A 128 11.30 6.04 9.45
CA GLY A 128 12.03 7.31 9.52
C GLY A 128 11.10 8.46 9.88
N SER A 129 11.53 9.70 9.62
CA SER A 129 10.69 10.90 9.76
C SER A 129 9.55 10.84 8.73
N GLY A 130 8.29 10.80 9.22
CA GLY A 130 7.12 10.67 8.36
C GLY A 130 6.94 9.30 7.66
N VAL A 131 7.73 8.29 8.00
CA VAL A 131 7.64 6.93 7.45
C VAL A 131 7.51 5.91 8.60
N PRO A 132 6.48 5.03 8.57
CA PRO A 132 5.40 4.95 7.59
C PRO A 132 4.46 6.18 7.63
N TRP A 133 3.93 6.56 6.48
CA TRP A 133 2.86 7.56 6.44
C TRP A 133 1.55 6.94 6.90
N VAL A 134 0.82 7.64 7.78
CA VAL A 134 -0.46 7.19 8.30
C VAL A 134 -1.52 8.26 8.03
N THR A 135 -2.58 7.86 7.34
CA THR A 135 -3.78 8.67 7.16
C THR A 135 -4.79 8.29 8.22
N TRP A 136 -5.26 9.25 8.99
CA TRP A 136 -6.18 9.05 10.11
C TRP A 136 -7.60 9.49 9.77
N ASP A 137 -8.58 8.65 10.12
CA ASP A 137 -10.01 8.97 10.12
C ASP A 137 -10.55 8.61 11.51
N ILE A 138 -10.85 9.62 12.33
CA ILE A 138 -11.28 9.42 13.72
C ILE A 138 -12.79 9.46 13.78
N ILE A 139 -13.41 8.35 14.19
CA ILE A 139 -14.85 8.18 14.29
C ILE A 139 -15.31 8.47 15.71
N PRO A 140 -16.19 9.47 15.92
CA PRO A 140 -16.74 9.76 17.23
C PRO A 140 -17.48 8.55 17.83
N ASP A 141 -17.39 8.41 19.14
CA ASP A 141 -18.17 7.44 19.94
C ASP A 141 -18.06 5.97 19.49
N ASN A 142 -16.96 5.58 18.90
CA ASN A 142 -16.68 4.22 18.45
C ASN A 142 -15.44 3.66 19.18
N ASP A 143 -15.37 2.33 19.36
CA ASP A 143 -14.32 1.62 20.06
C ASP A 143 -13.46 0.73 19.13
N ASP A 144 -13.81 0.67 17.83
CA ASP A 144 -13.16 -0.19 16.85
C ASP A 144 -11.98 0.50 16.16
N ALA A 145 -11.12 -0.30 15.53
CA ALA A 145 -10.08 0.18 14.62
C ALA A 145 -10.03 -0.70 13.37
N GLU A 146 -10.04 -0.04 12.22
CA GLU A 146 -9.82 -0.63 10.89
C GLU A 146 -8.50 -0.11 10.34
N ILE A 147 -7.60 -1.00 9.97
CA ILE A 147 -6.26 -0.66 9.49
C ILE A 147 -6.08 -1.29 8.10
N GLU A 148 -6.05 -0.44 7.09
CA GLU A 148 -5.70 -0.84 5.72
C GLU A 148 -4.20 -0.60 5.51
N VAL A 149 -3.52 -1.57 4.90
CA VAL A 149 -2.09 -1.49 4.61
C VAL A 149 -1.88 -1.39 3.10
N TYR A 150 -1.21 -0.33 2.68
CA TYR A 150 -0.81 -0.10 1.30
C TYR A 150 0.71 -0.28 1.18
N MET A 151 1.12 -1.09 0.21
CA MET A 151 2.53 -1.32 -0.09
C MET A 151 2.75 -1.19 -1.60
N ALA A 152 3.58 -0.24 -2.03
CA ALA A 152 3.88 -0.05 -3.44
C ALA A 152 5.31 0.42 -3.66
N GLY A 153 5.97 -0.20 -4.62
CA GLY A 153 7.31 0.18 -5.05
C GLY A 153 7.36 1.51 -5.79
N GLY A 154 8.52 2.11 -5.82
CA GLY A 154 8.77 3.36 -6.53
C GLY A 154 8.45 3.26 -8.02
N GLY A 155 8.77 2.13 -8.66
CA GLY A 155 8.43 1.87 -10.06
C GLY A 155 6.93 1.90 -10.34
N CYS A 156 6.12 1.33 -9.44
CA CYS A 156 4.67 1.32 -9.58
C CYS A 156 4.04 2.72 -9.37
N THR A 157 4.67 3.58 -8.57
CA THR A 157 4.15 4.92 -8.25
C THR A 157 4.71 6.02 -9.15
N LEU A 158 5.79 5.77 -9.86
CA LEU A 158 6.47 6.72 -10.76
C LEU A 158 5.53 7.40 -11.77
N PRO A 159 4.54 6.71 -12.39
CA PRO A 159 3.57 7.32 -13.29
C PRO A 159 2.51 8.18 -12.63
N GLY A 160 2.41 8.15 -11.29
CA GLY A 160 1.43 8.94 -10.55
C GLY A 160 1.49 10.43 -10.90
N ARG A 161 0.32 11.03 -11.12
CA ARG A 161 0.19 12.45 -11.46
C ARG A 161 -1.01 13.06 -10.76
N SER A 162 -0.88 14.34 -10.44
CA SER A 162 -1.97 15.17 -9.93
C SER A 162 -2.08 16.45 -10.76
N LYS A 163 -3.30 16.93 -10.94
CA LYS A 163 -3.58 18.16 -11.71
C LYS A 163 -4.78 18.87 -11.07
N VAL A 164 -4.71 20.19 -11.03
CA VAL A 164 -5.88 21.03 -10.76
C VAL A 164 -6.59 21.27 -12.10
N LEU A 165 -7.86 20.90 -12.17
CA LEU A 165 -8.72 21.15 -13.32
C LEU A 165 -9.57 22.39 -13.10
N MET A 166 -9.86 23.14 -14.17
CA MET A 166 -10.84 24.22 -14.09
C MET A 166 -12.25 23.63 -13.95
N PRO A 167 -13.15 24.25 -13.19
CA PRO A 167 -14.53 23.75 -13.04
C PRO A 167 -15.26 23.52 -14.35
N SER A 168 -14.93 24.30 -15.38
CA SER A 168 -15.49 24.17 -16.73
C SER A 168 -15.07 22.91 -17.49
N GLU A 169 -13.97 22.22 -17.06
CA GLU A 169 -13.52 20.98 -17.68
C GLU A 169 -14.38 19.77 -17.24
N GLY A 170 -15.04 19.85 -16.08
CA GLY A 170 -15.95 18.83 -15.58
C GLY A 170 -15.35 17.42 -15.52
N TYR A 171 -16.22 16.41 -15.52
CA TYR A 171 -15.78 14.99 -15.55
C TYR A 171 -15.11 14.59 -16.87
N GLU A 172 -15.39 15.28 -17.97
CA GLU A 172 -14.72 15.04 -19.25
C GLU A 172 -13.22 15.36 -19.12
N GLY A 173 -12.88 16.48 -18.48
CA GLY A 173 -11.50 16.85 -18.17
C GLY A 173 -10.81 15.82 -17.28
N VAL A 174 -11.50 15.26 -16.30
CA VAL A 174 -10.97 14.16 -15.48
C VAL A 174 -10.67 12.94 -16.34
N GLY A 175 -11.62 12.49 -17.16
CA GLY A 175 -11.45 11.34 -18.06
C GLY A 175 -10.26 11.52 -19.01
N LYS A 176 -10.16 12.70 -19.61
CA LYS A 176 -9.03 13.05 -20.49
C LYS A 176 -7.69 13.00 -19.77
N PHE A 177 -7.60 13.61 -18.59
CA PHE A 177 -6.38 13.59 -17.77
C PHE A 177 -5.95 12.16 -17.43
N VAL A 178 -6.88 11.32 -16.98
CA VAL A 178 -6.61 9.90 -16.64
C VAL A 178 -6.13 9.15 -17.88
N PHE A 179 -6.85 9.26 -18.99
CA PHE A 179 -6.51 8.56 -20.22
C PHE A 179 -5.13 8.96 -20.77
N GLU A 180 -4.83 10.26 -20.81
CA GLU A 180 -3.53 10.76 -21.26
C GLU A 180 -2.38 10.21 -20.41
N ASN A 181 -2.54 10.16 -19.08
CA ASN A 181 -1.52 9.62 -18.19
C ASN A 181 -1.34 8.11 -18.34
N ILE A 182 -2.43 7.36 -18.46
CA ILE A 182 -2.35 5.90 -18.65
C ILE A 182 -1.64 5.60 -19.97
N SER A 183 -2.08 6.23 -21.07
CA SER A 183 -1.55 5.94 -22.41
C SER A 183 -0.07 6.30 -22.58
N THR A 184 0.43 7.30 -21.84
CA THR A 184 1.81 7.78 -21.97
C THR A 184 2.75 7.22 -20.92
N LEU A 185 2.28 6.93 -19.70
CA LEU A 185 3.14 6.65 -18.57
C LEU A 185 2.96 5.25 -17.97
N ALA A 186 1.81 4.60 -18.18
CA ALA A 186 1.53 3.31 -17.52
C ALA A 186 2.50 2.20 -17.93
N VAL A 187 3.08 2.27 -19.11
CA VAL A 187 4.14 1.33 -19.54
C VAL A 187 5.34 1.30 -18.58
N ASN A 188 5.57 2.39 -17.87
CA ASN A 188 6.66 2.49 -16.89
C ASN A 188 6.29 1.97 -15.49
N ALA A 189 5.04 1.52 -15.28
CA ALA A 189 4.52 1.07 -13.99
C ALA A 189 4.45 -0.45 -13.83
N CYS A 190 5.25 -1.21 -14.57
CA CYS A 190 5.23 -2.68 -14.53
C CYS A 190 3.84 -3.26 -14.88
N PRO A 191 3.36 -3.14 -16.13
CA PRO A 191 2.04 -3.67 -16.54
C PRO A 191 1.88 -5.17 -16.26
N PRO A 192 0.64 -5.64 -16.01
CA PRO A 192 -0.63 -4.90 -16.06
C PRO A 192 -0.82 -3.98 -14.86
N VAL A 193 -1.46 -2.82 -15.07
CA VAL A 193 -1.58 -1.79 -14.05
C VAL A 193 -2.98 -1.74 -13.42
N LEU A 194 -3.01 -1.47 -12.11
CA LEU A 194 -4.21 -1.08 -11.39
C LEU A 194 -4.19 0.44 -11.19
N VAL A 195 -5.25 1.12 -11.59
CA VAL A 195 -5.30 2.60 -11.61
C VAL A 195 -6.27 3.10 -10.55
N GLY A 196 -5.73 3.79 -9.54
CA GLY A 196 -6.54 4.53 -8.57
C GLY A 196 -6.74 5.97 -9.00
N VAL A 197 -7.98 6.43 -9.02
CA VAL A 197 -8.35 7.81 -9.34
C VAL A 197 -8.94 8.48 -8.11
N GLY A 198 -8.32 9.58 -7.68
CA GLY A 198 -8.81 10.44 -6.60
C GLY A 198 -9.28 11.79 -7.14
N ILE A 199 -10.48 12.20 -6.76
CA ILE A 199 -11.04 13.52 -7.04
C ILE A 199 -11.26 14.23 -5.73
N ALA A 200 -10.65 15.40 -5.55
CA ALA A 200 -10.73 16.16 -4.30
C ALA A 200 -10.55 17.66 -4.54
N THR A 201 -10.61 18.43 -3.47
CA THR A 201 -10.46 19.89 -3.50
C THR A 201 -9.01 20.37 -3.64
N SER A 202 -8.03 19.48 -3.41
CA SER A 202 -6.60 19.80 -3.50
C SER A 202 -5.81 18.61 -4.06
N VAL A 203 -4.60 18.86 -4.57
CA VAL A 203 -3.76 17.81 -5.19
C VAL A 203 -3.29 16.79 -4.16
N GLU A 204 -2.96 17.20 -2.94
CA GLU A 204 -2.52 16.30 -1.88
C GLU A 204 -3.64 15.35 -1.43
N THR A 205 -4.87 15.85 -1.25
CA THR A 205 -6.02 15.00 -0.90
C THR A 205 -6.42 14.10 -2.06
N ALA A 206 -6.36 14.56 -3.29
CA ALA A 206 -6.59 13.73 -4.47
C ALA A 206 -5.56 12.59 -4.56
N ALA A 207 -4.29 12.86 -4.28
CA ALA A 207 -3.23 11.85 -4.28
C ALA A 207 -3.47 10.76 -3.19
N VAL A 208 -3.86 11.17 -1.99
CA VAL A 208 -4.21 10.23 -0.90
C VAL A 208 -5.41 9.37 -1.30
N LEU A 209 -6.48 9.99 -1.84
CA LEU A 209 -7.68 9.27 -2.26
C LEU A 209 -7.42 8.32 -3.44
N SER A 210 -6.51 8.67 -4.37
CA SER A 210 -6.14 7.77 -5.47
C SER A 210 -5.49 6.48 -4.96
N ARG A 211 -4.61 6.56 -3.96
CA ARG A 211 -4.01 5.38 -3.32
C ARG A 211 -5.06 4.56 -2.56
N LYS A 212 -5.94 5.23 -1.81
CA LYS A 212 -7.04 4.55 -1.11
C LYS A 212 -8.01 3.86 -2.07
N ALA A 213 -8.22 4.41 -3.26
CA ALA A 213 -9.07 3.80 -4.29
C ALA A 213 -8.55 2.45 -4.79
N ILE A 214 -7.23 2.23 -4.77
CA ILE A 214 -6.60 0.94 -5.15
C ILE A 214 -6.91 -0.18 -4.14
N LEU A 215 -7.19 0.17 -2.88
CA LEU A 215 -7.50 -0.80 -1.82
C LEU A 215 -8.97 -1.25 -1.81
N ARG A 216 -9.81 -0.72 -2.69
CA ARG A 216 -11.22 -1.13 -2.81
C ARG A 216 -11.31 -2.49 -3.51
N PRO A 217 -12.19 -3.38 -3.02
CA PRO A 217 -12.49 -4.64 -3.70
C PRO A 217 -13.17 -4.42 -5.06
#